data_92f7c340a040dc474588f3ceec7e6b1b
#
_entry.id   92f7c340a040dc474588f3ceec7e6b1b
#
_cell.length_a   1.000
_cell.length_b   1.000
_cell.length_c   1.000
_cell.angle_alpha   90.00
_cell.angle_beta   90.00
_cell.angle_gamma   90.00
#
_symmetry.space_group_name_H-M   'P 1'
#
loop_
_entity.id
_entity.type
_entity.pdbx_description
1 polymer ?
#
loop_
_entity_poly.entity_id
_entity_poly.type
_entity_poly.pdbx_seq_one_letter_code
_entity_poly.pdbx_strand_id
1 'polypeptide(L)'
;MDYNSELLKAINEANIDIYEKEIFDEYKRECGESNINKQINSIWKEISNNKKIAIATAGVSTTEILNIIGKNRDNIVCIIDKYNYGYKLCEYDVIGYYDINKYDFDVVLIPSLGYSKEIRIELEKIKPKCKYVMLYDELSKKGCTLKYAFYEVTYNDKYSKINYIYLKYIETNKEKYLLSLIYNYLNIKDFVNSLAFMERYINNYNNNKIYILKEKTEYILLKLKEAYDKKNKSTNTAFILICDALRYKDIFDKNKMHYLKERASKGIILKNAFTHVPYTTGSLLTLFTGKKYLDDGMYDKTIINEDEDLFKELNRLNYRFKYAGCRTRLFKEKYIIPNSNTNISEIIWKGLCDTLDNNINNTLCCLHFLESHQPFFCGVNEKRLQNIKPFWLGEIEDSGLEEFQHNSVLNYVDKQIKFFMNIIGNNTKVILFSDHGTIIQNDKNIKDNNYYCEDYIHIPYIILNTNQNYEYIPLFSHLDTKDLIINLINNRNLFYGINKREYIEVDRDFTYSEYNLKIAKELNDYESGRAFKCFRTEKNKLVLFYDYTKKYYYVKNDNEEEVNYIYNTDINNLDSISFPKWDSEKYINARNFYKIKL
;
A
#
# COMPACT_ATOMS: atom_id res chain seq x y z
N MET A 1 16.48 -15.77 -20.04
CA MET A 1 15.31 -16.65 -19.91
C MET A 1 14.10 -15.77 -19.63
N ASP A 2 13.03 -15.89 -20.38
CA ASP A 2 11.76 -15.24 -20.04
C ASP A 2 11.00 -16.13 -19.06
N TYR A 3 11.14 -15.82 -17.78
CA TYR A 3 10.55 -16.61 -16.69
C TYR A 3 9.01 -16.63 -16.73
N ASN A 4 8.37 -15.57 -17.23
CA ASN A 4 6.91 -15.51 -17.35
C ASN A 4 6.40 -16.45 -18.44
N SER A 5 7.03 -16.43 -19.61
CA SER A 5 6.66 -17.31 -20.73
C SER A 5 6.88 -18.78 -20.41
N GLU A 6 7.98 -19.12 -19.74
CA GLU A 6 8.26 -20.50 -19.33
C GLU A 6 7.24 -21.00 -18.28
N LEU A 7 6.89 -20.16 -17.31
CA LEU A 7 5.86 -20.51 -16.32
C LEU A 7 4.49 -20.72 -16.98
N LEU A 8 4.09 -19.81 -17.87
CA LEU A 8 2.83 -19.90 -18.59
C LEU A 8 2.77 -21.18 -19.44
N LYS A 9 3.87 -21.51 -20.12
CA LYS A 9 4.00 -22.75 -20.88
C LYS A 9 3.82 -23.98 -19.98
N ALA A 10 4.46 -24.00 -18.82
CA ALA A 10 4.34 -25.11 -17.87
C ALA A 10 2.89 -25.29 -17.36
N ILE A 11 2.19 -24.18 -17.07
CA ILE A 11 0.78 -24.18 -16.65
C ILE A 11 -0.12 -24.74 -17.77
N ASN A 12 0.06 -24.27 -19.00
CA ASN A 12 -0.73 -24.72 -20.16
C ASN A 12 -0.52 -26.19 -20.44
N GLU A 13 0.72 -26.69 -20.40
CA GLU A 13 1.03 -28.12 -20.60
C GLU A 13 0.41 -29.00 -19.51
N ALA A 14 0.31 -28.51 -18.28
CA ALA A 14 -0.32 -29.22 -17.18
C ALA A 14 -1.86 -29.27 -17.32
N ASN A 15 -2.45 -28.30 -18.05
CA ASN A 15 -3.89 -28.18 -18.28
C ASN A 15 -4.70 -28.19 -16.98
N ILE A 16 -4.31 -27.34 -16.02
CA ILE A 16 -4.90 -27.29 -14.66
C ILE A 16 -6.06 -26.30 -14.53
N ASP A 17 -6.36 -25.56 -15.58
CA ASP A 17 -7.43 -24.55 -15.66
C ASP A 17 -8.79 -25.14 -16.10
N ILE A 18 -8.87 -26.45 -16.28
CA ILE A 18 -10.05 -27.15 -16.82
C ILE A 18 -11.34 -26.89 -16.05
N TYR A 19 -11.25 -26.59 -14.75
CA TYR A 19 -12.40 -26.31 -13.88
C TYR A 19 -12.63 -24.82 -13.62
N GLU A 20 -11.77 -23.93 -14.14
CA GLU A 20 -11.79 -22.51 -13.76
C GLU A 20 -13.11 -21.81 -14.11
N LYS A 21 -13.69 -22.13 -15.27
CA LYS A 21 -14.98 -21.57 -15.67
C LYS A 21 -16.11 -22.04 -14.74
N GLU A 22 -16.16 -23.34 -14.46
CA GLU A 22 -17.18 -23.93 -13.59
C GLU A 22 -17.09 -23.32 -12.18
N ILE A 23 -15.87 -23.26 -11.62
CA ILE A 23 -15.63 -22.71 -10.28
C ILE A 23 -15.90 -21.21 -10.23
N PHE A 24 -15.59 -20.47 -11.29
CA PHE A 24 -15.89 -19.05 -11.35
C PHE A 24 -17.42 -18.81 -11.41
N ASP A 25 -18.16 -19.64 -12.13
CA ASP A 25 -19.63 -19.57 -12.16
C ASP A 25 -20.24 -19.97 -10.81
N GLU A 26 -19.66 -20.95 -10.11
CA GLU A 26 -20.03 -21.30 -8.73
C GLU A 26 -19.76 -20.14 -7.77
N TYR A 27 -18.56 -19.54 -7.81
CA TYR A 27 -18.17 -18.40 -6.98
C TYR A 27 -19.13 -17.23 -7.19
N LYS A 28 -19.42 -16.87 -8.44
CA LYS A 28 -20.38 -15.81 -8.76
C LYS A 28 -21.78 -16.11 -8.26
N ARG A 29 -22.24 -17.33 -8.33
CA ARG A 29 -23.57 -17.73 -7.88
C ARG A 29 -23.71 -17.70 -6.37
N GLU A 30 -22.69 -18.16 -5.65
CA GLU A 30 -22.72 -18.28 -4.20
C GLU A 30 -22.33 -17.01 -3.47
N CYS A 31 -21.30 -16.31 -3.95
CA CYS A 31 -20.83 -15.06 -3.36
C CYS A 31 -21.47 -13.80 -3.98
N GLY A 32 -22.17 -13.96 -5.10
CA GLY A 32 -22.72 -12.88 -5.91
C GLY A 32 -21.66 -12.26 -6.83
N GLU A 33 -22.07 -11.70 -7.97
CA GLU A 33 -21.33 -10.58 -8.56
C GLU A 33 -21.22 -9.54 -7.44
N SER A 34 -20.04 -8.96 -7.25
CA SER A 34 -19.93 -7.94 -6.23
C SER A 34 -21.06 -6.95 -6.45
N ASN A 35 -21.85 -6.70 -5.41
CA ASN A 35 -22.99 -5.80 -5.55
C ASN A 35 -22.53 -4.44 -6.12
N ILE A 36 -21.30 -4.07 -5.83
CA ILE A 36 -20.63 -2.87 -6.33
C ILE A 36 -20.44 -2.91 -7.85
N ASN A 37 -19.83 -3.97 -8.40
CA ASN A 37 -19.62 -4.08 -9.86
C ASN A 37 -20.93 -4.07 -10.62
N LYS A 38 -21.94 -4.74 -10.07
CA LYS A 38 -23.30 -4.73 -10.62
C LYS A 38 -23.92 -3.33 -10.57
N GLN A 39 -23.74 -2.61 -9.45
CA GLN A 39 -24.27 -1.25 -9.33
C GLN A 39 -23.46 -0.25 -10.18
N ILE A 40 -22.13 -0.39 -10.29
CA ILE A 40 -21.32 0.43 -11.21
C ILE A 40 -21.80 0.22 -12.66
N ASN A 41 -21.97 -1.02 -13.09
CA ASN A 41 -22.51 -1.32 -14.42
C ASN A 41 -23.93 -0.75 -14.61
N SER A 42 -24.80 -0.78 -13.59
CA SER A 42 -26.12 -0.16 -13.63
C SER A 42 -26.02 1.37 -13.78
N ILE A 43 -25.19 2.02 -12.95
CA ILE A 43 -24.96 3.47 -13.04
C ILE A 43 -24.38 3.82 -14.43
N TRP A 44 -23.40 3.05 -14.90
CA TRP A 44 -22.80 3.27 -16.22
C TRP A 44 -23.85 3.22 -17.33
N LYS A 45 -24.72 2.20 -17.36
CA LYS A 45 -25.81 2.09 -18.33
C LYS A 45 -26.76 3.30 -18.28
N GLU A 46 -27.08 3.79 -17.07
CA GLU A 46 -27.96 4.94 -16.89
C GLU A 46 -27.36 6.25 -17.43
N ILE A 47 -26.04 6.45 -17.26
CA ILE A 47 -25.37 7.69 -17.66
C ILE A 47 -24.85 7.67 -19.10
N SER A 48 -24.56 6.48 -19.67
CA SER A 48 -23.95 6.34 -20.98
C SER A 48 -24.95 6.25 -22.13
N ASN A 49 -26.25 6.15 -21.83
CA ASN A 49 -27.29 6.00 -22.86
C ASN A 49 -27.33 7.23 -23.79
N ASN A 50 -26.82 7.08 -25.02
CA ASN A 50 -26.71 8.13 -26.03
C ASN A 50 -26.00 9.42 -25.53
N LYS A 51 -25.06 9.30 -24.59
CA LYS A 51 -24.31 10.41 -24.01
C LYS A 51 -22.81 10.19 -24.17
N LYS A 52 -22.10 11.28 -24.43
CA LYS A 52 -20.64 11.34 -24.40
C LYS A 52 -20.17 11.60 -22.97
N ILE A 53 -19.19 10.85 -22.50
CA ILE A 53 -18.77 10.85 -21.10
C ILE A 53 -17.31 11.25 -20.99
N ALA A 54 -17.00 12.12 -20.03
CA ALA A 54 -15.66 12.30 -19.50
C ALA A 54 -15.60 11.69 -18.09
N ILE A 55 -14.43 11.17 -17.70
CA ILE A 55 -14.20 10.66 -16.34
C ILE A 55 -13.17 11.55 -15.65
N ALA A 56 -13.47 12.05 -14.48
CA ALA A 56 -12.57 12.86 -13.65
C ALA A 56 -12.40 12.16 -12.28
N THR A 57 -11.25 11.68 -12.00
CA THR A 57 -9.84 11.91 -12.22
C THR A 57 -9.12 10.77 -12.96
N ALA A 58 -7.82 10.91 -13.27
CA ALA A 58 -6.96 9.87 -13.86
C ALA A 58 -6.29 8.99 -12.78
N GLY A 59 -7.08 8.48 -11.83
CA GLY A 59 -6.59 7.67 -10.71
C GLY A 59 -6.90 6.18 -10.85
N VAL A 60 -6.52 5.41 -9.82
CA VAL A 60 -6.75 3.96 -9.74
C VAL A 60 -8.25 3.65 -9.84
N SER A 61 -9.12 4.45 -9.20
CA SER A 61 -10.58 4.27 -9.31
C SER A 61 -11.07 4.33 -10.75
N THR A 62 -10.51 5.22 -11.57
CA THR A 62 -10.86 5.30 -13.00
C THR A 62 -10.43 4.04 -13.75
N THR A 63 -9.22 3.55 -13.51
CA THR A 63 -8.74 2.30 -14.11
C THR A 63 -9.64 1.12 -13.77
N GLU A 64 -10.06 1.01 -12.51
CA GLU A 64 -10.96 -0.05 -12.06
C GLU A 64 -12.36 0.06 -12.69
N ILE A 65 -12.89 1.28 -12.81
CA ILE A 65 -14.17 1.50 -13.53
C ILE A 65 -14.04 1.02 -14.98
N LEU A 66 -12.96 1.41 -15.66
CA LEU A 66 -12.70 0.96 -17.04
C LEU A 66 -12.65 -0.57 -17.13
N ASN A 67 -12.08 -1.24 -16.14
CA ASN A 67 -12.05 -2.71 -16.07
C ASN A 67 -13.45 -3.29 -15.87
N ILE A 68 -14.26 -2.72 -14.98
CA ILE A 68 -15.60 -3.19 -14.64
C ILE A 68 -16.57 -3.03 -15.81
N ILE A 69 -16.57 -1.89 -16.49
CA ILE A 69 -17.45 -1.64 -17.64
C ILE A 69 -17.01 -2.38 -18.91
N GLY A 70 -15.78 -2.87 -18.93
CA GLY A 70 -15.24 -3.75 -19.99
C GLY A 70 -15.31 -3.13 -21.38
N LYS A 71 -15.98 -3.80 -22.34
CA LYS A 71 -16.12 -3.34 -23.72
C LYS A 71 -17.15 -2.23 -23.93
N ASN A 72 -17.95 -1.89 -22.89
CA ASN A 72 -19.03 -0.89 -23.00
C ASN A 72 -18.52 0.53 -22.78
N ARG A 73 -17.47 0.97 -23.45
CA ARG A 73 -16.78 2.24 -23.22
C ARG A 73 -16.65 3.15 -24.45
N ASP A 74 -17.36 2.84 -25.51
CA ASP A 74 -17.31 3.63 -26.75
C ASP A 74 -17.75 5.09 -26.56
N ASN A 75 -18.48 5.35 -25.49
CA ASN A 75 -19.00 6.68 -25.14
C ASN A 75 -17.98 7.56 -24.39
N ILE A 76 -16.82 7.03 -23.99
CA ILE A 76 -15.81 7.79 -23.26
C ILE A 76 -15.00 8.64 -24.24
N VAL A 77 -15.02 9.95 -24.01
CA VAL A 77 -14.34 10.94 -24.86
C VAL A 77 -12.92 11.21 -24.35
N CYS A 78 -12.77 11.39 -23.05
CA CYS A 78 -11.49 11.71 -22.40
C CYS A 78 -11.54 11.44 -20.92
N ILE A 79 -10.37 11.47 -20.29
CA ILE A 79 -10.22 11.49 -18.83
C ILE A 79 -9.69 12.88 -18.45
N ILE A 80 -10.21 13.45 -17.38
CA ILE A 80 -9.86 14.79 -16.90
C ILE A 80 -9.03 14.66 -15.62
N ASP A 81 -7.86 15.27 -15.56
CA ASP A 81 -7.11 15.38 -14.32
C ASP A 81 -6.47 16.77 -14.20
N LYS A 82 -6.58 17.38 -13.01
CA LYS A 82 -6.10 18.74 -12.77
C LYS A 82 -4.59 18.84 -12.77
N TYR A 83 -3.92 17.79 -12.27
CA TYR A 83 -2.49 17.82 -11.94
C TYR A 83 -1.66 16.88 -12.80
N ASN A 84 -2.28 15.78 -13.25
CA ASN A 84 -1.58 14.71 -13.96
C ASN A 84 -2.24 14.47 -15.32
N TYR A 85 -1.82 15.20 -16.36
CA TYR A 85 -2.40 15.17 -17.70
C TYR A 85 -1.32 15.19 -18.79
N GLY A 86 -1.74 15.02 -20.05
CA GLY A 86 -0.83 15.00 -21.20
C GLY A 86 -0.29 13.61 -21.54
N TYR A 87 -0.96 12.57 -21.10
CA TYR A 87 -0.66 11.18 -21.41
C TYR A 87 -1.94 10.39 -21.72
N LYS A 88 -1.80 9.09 -22.01
CA LYS A 88 -2.96 8.19 -22.17
C LYS A 88 -3.08 7.27 -20.97
N LEU A 89 -4.31 7.17 -20.43
CA LEU A 89 -4.68 6.13 -19.48
C LEU A 89 -5.53 5.10 -20.22
N CYS A 90 -5.03 3.88 -20.34
CA CYS A 90 -5.53 2.91 -21.31
C CYS A 90 -5.49 3.50 -22.74
N GLU A 91 -6.63 3.59 -23.42
CA GLU A 91 -6.74 4.18 -24.77
C GLU A 91 -7.13 5.67 -24.78
N TYR A 92 -7.50 6.26 -23.63
CA TYR A 92 -8.08 7.60 -23.52
C TYR A 92 -7.04 8.68 -23.21
N ASP A 93 -7.19 9.83 -23.86
CA ASP A 93 -6.37 11.01 -23.55
C ASP A 93 -6.71 11.53 -22.15
N VAL A 94 -5.69 11.76 -21.32
CA VAL A 94 -5.82 12.45 -20.04
C VAL A 94 -5.54 13.93 -20.28
N ILE A 95 -6.58 14.76 -20.09
CA ILE A 95 -6.54 16.20 -20.37
C ILE A 95 -6.55 17.01 -19.08
N GLY A 96 -5.90 18.19 -19.13
CA GLY A 96 -5.94 19.17 -18.05
C GLY A 96 -7.21 20.04 -18.09
N TYR A 97 -7.46 20.77 -17.01
CA TYR A 97 -8.60 21.69 -16.91
C TYR A 97 -8.64 22.78 -17.99
N TYR A 98 -7.50 23.21 -18.50
CA TYR A 98 -7.40 24.21 -19.58
C TYR A 98 -7.88 23.69 -20.94
N ASP A 99 -7.89 22.37 -21.13
CA ASP A 99 -8.26 21.75 -22.40
C ASP A 99 -9.72 21.24 -22.43
N ILE A 100 -10.45 21.32 -21.32
CA ILE A 100 -11.81 20.77 -21.18
C ILE A 100 -12.76 21.28 -22.27
N ASN A 101 -12.67 22.56 -22.63
CA ASN A 101 -13.56 23.16 -23.62
C ASN A 101 -13.26 22.73 -25.06
N LYS A 102 -12.14 22.05 -25.32
CA LYS A 102 -11.81 21.47 -26.64
C LYS A 102 -12.53 20.14 -26.88
N TYR A 103 -13.09 19.53 -25.85
CA TYR A 103 -13.75 18.23 -25.92
C TYR A 103 -15.25 18.38 -25.73
N ASP A 104 -16.02 17.62 -26.51
CA ASP A 104 -17.47 17.61 -26.46
C ASP A 104 -17.97 16.38 -25.68
N PHE A 105 -18.54 16.61 -24.50
CA PHE A 105 -19.15 15.58 -23.65
C PHE A 105 -20.34 16.13 -22.85
N ASP A 106 -21.30 15.25 -22.55
CA ASP A 106 -22.57 15.59 -21.88
C ASP A 106 -22.52 15.33 -20.38
N VAL A 107 -21.71 14.34 -19.96
CA VAL A 107 -21.67 13.84 -18.59
C VAL A 107 -20.24 13.76 -18.12
N VAL A 108 -19.99 14.14 -16.87
CA VAL A 108 -18.73 13.89 -16.16
C VAL A 108 -18.99 12.91 -15.02
N LEU A 109 -18.40 11.73 -15.10
CA LEU A 109 -18.36 10.78 -13.99
C LEU A 109 -17.19 11.09 -13.07
N ILE A 110 -17.44 11.26 -11.78
CA ILE A 110 -16.43 11.61 -10.78
C ILE A 110 -16.25 10.43 -9.80
N PRO A 111 -15.25 9.56 -10.00
CA PRO A 111 -14.97 8.41 -9.14
C PRO A 111 -14.01 8.78 -7.99
N SER A 112 -14.26 9.86 -7.30
CA SER A 112 -13.46 10.29 -6.15
C SER A 112 -14.29 10.16 -4.87
N LEU A 113 -13.80 9.40 -3.89
CA LEU A 113 -14.50 9.19 -2.62
C LEU A 113 -14.44 10.45 -1.73
N GLY A 114 -13.27 11.08 -1.65
CA GLY A 114 -13.04 12.18 -0.71
C GLY A 114 -13.13 13.59 -1.28
N TYR A 115 -13.10 13.75 -2.61
CA TYR A 115 -12.97 15.06 -3.27
C TYR A 115 -14.01 15.29 -4.38
N SER A 116 -15.07 14.48 -4.42
CA SER A 116 -16.05 14.53 -5.52
C SER A 116 -16.75 15.87 -5.65
N LYS A 117 -17.06 16.55 -4.54
CA LYS A 117 -17.72 17.84 -4.54
C LYS A 117 -16.82 18.98 -4.99
N GLU A 118 -15.57 18.99 -4.49
CA GLU A 118 -14.58 19.99 -4.90
C GLU A 118 -14.29 19.90 -6.41
N ILE A 119 -14.07 18.68 -6.90
CA ILE A 119 -13.87 18.41 -8.32
C ILE A 119 -15.11 18.88 -9.12
N ARG A 120 -16.30 18.56 -8.68
CA ARG A 120 -17.53 19.00 -9.30
C ARG A 120 -17.64 20.52 -9.35
N ILE A 121 -17.45 21.22 -8.22
CA ILE A 121 -17.53 22.68 -8.14
C ILE A 121 -16.52 23.36 -9.10
N GLU A 122 -15.31 22.83 -9.18
CA GLU A 122 -14.30 23.37 -10.10
C GLU A 122 -14.67 23.13 -11.56
N LEU A 123 -15.13 21.94 -11.91
CA LEU A 123 -15.51 21.59 -13.29
C LEU A 123 -16.81 22.30 -13.74
N GLU A 124 -17.77 22.50 -12.85
CA GLU A 124 -19.00 23.27 -13.12
C GLU A 124 -18.69 24.72 -13.52
N LYS A 125 -17.63 25.33 -12.97
CA LYS A 125 -17.19 26.69 -13.37
C LYS A 125 -16.68 26.72 -14.80
N ILE A 126 -16.08 25.61 -15.28
CA ILE A 126 -15.48 25.52 -16.61
C ILE A 126 -16.52 25.09 -17.66
N LYS A 127 -17.37 24.12 -17.32
CA LYS A 127 -18.36 23.55 -18.24
C LYS A 127 -19.73 23.36 -17.57
N PRO A 128 -20.47 24.46 -17.29
CA PRO A 128 -21.67 24.45 -16.44
C PRO A 128 -22.87 23.67 -17.00
N LYS A 129 -22.87 23.35 -18.31
CA LYS A 129 -24.00 22.66 -18.96
C LYS A 129 -23.91 21.12 -18.88
N CYS A 130 -22.82 20.57 -18.37
CA CYS A 130 -22.66 19.13 -18.24
C CYS A 130 -23.42 18.58 -17.02
N LYS A 131 -23.88 17.34 -17.11
CA LYS A 131 -24.35 16.60 -15.95
C LYS A 131 -23.15 16.03 -15.18
N TYR A 132 -23.06 16.29 -13.90
CA TYR A 132 -22.02 15.74 -13.02
C TYR A 132 -22.58 14.61 -12.19
N VAL A 133 -21.90 13.45 -12.21
CA VAL A 133 -22.31 12.23 -11.51
C VAL A 133 -21.20 11.83 -10.55
N MET A 134 -21.43 11.97 -9.26
CA MET A 134 -20.53 11.52 -8.21
C MET A 134 -20.77 10.04 -7.94
N LEU A 135 -19.83 9.19 -8.33
CA LEU A 135 -20.00 7.73 -8.34
C LEU A 135 -20.42 7.19 -6.97
N TYR A 136 -19.74 7.62 -5.92
CA TYR A 136 -19.99 7.08 -4.56
C TYR A 136 -21.33 7.51 -3.99
N ASP A 137 -21.83 8.69 -4.36
CA ASP A 137 -23.18 9.13 -3.99
C ASP A 137 -24.24 8.26 -4.69
N GLU A 138 -24.03 7.96 -5.97
CA GLU A 138 -24.94 7.07 -6.71
C GLU A 138 -24.89 5.63 -6.18
N LEU A 139 -23.70 5.12 -5.83
CA LEU A 139 -23.56 3.83 -5.16
C LEU A 139 -24.29 3.80 -3.82
N SER A 140 -24.17 4.85 -3.02
CA SER A 140 -24.88 4.97 -1.73
C SER A 140 -26.40 4.97 -1.91
N LYS A 141 -26.93 5.69 -2.91
CA LYS A 141 -28.37 5.67 -3.25
C LYS A 141 -28.87 4.27 -3.64
N LYS A 142 -27.98 3.44 -4.19
CA LYS A 142 -28.27 2.04 -4.55
C LYS A 142 -27.96 1.05 -3.41
N GLY A 143 -27.77 1.53 -2.19
CA GLY A 143 -27.51 0.70 -1.01
C GLY A 143 -26.08 0.19 -0.88
N CYS A 144 -25.12 0.76 -1.62
CA CYS A 144 -23.71 0.41 -1.55
C CYS A 144 -22.93 1.53 -0.86
N THR A 145 -22.90 1.52 0.47
CA THR A 145 -22.06 2.46 1.24
C THR A 145 -20.66 1.86 1.42
N LEU A 146 -19.63 2.58 0.97
CA LEU A 146 -18.25 2.15 1.07
C LEU A 146 -17.51 2.98 2.12
N LYS A 147 -16.82 2.33 3.04
CA LYS A 147 -15.89 2.97 3.99
C LYS A 147 -14.55 3.30 3.33
N TYR A 148 -14.16 2.52 2.32
CA TYR A 148 -12.91 2.67 1.58
C TYR A 148 -13.20 2.93 0.11
N ALA A 149 -12.22 3.49 -0.61
CA ALA A 149 -12.31 3.60 -2.06
C ALA A 149 -12.49 2.20 -2.67
N PHE A 150 -13.38 2.05 -3.65
CA PHE A 150 -13.75 0.73 -4.15
C PHE A 150 -12.57 -0.04 -4.77
N TYR A 151 -11.52 0.64 -5.28
CA TYR A 151 -10.31 -0.02 -5.77
C TYR A 151 -9.56 -0.78 -4.66
N GLU A 152 -9.66 -0.34 -3.40
CA GLU A 152 -9.11 -1.08 -2.25
C GLU A 152 -9.89 -2.38 -2.01
N VAL A 153 -11.15 -2.39 -2.42
CA VAL A 153 -12.02 -3.56 -2.37
C VAL A 153 -11.73 -4.50 -3.55
N THR A 154 -11.66 -3.97 -4.79
CA THR A 154 -11.42 -4.78 -6.00
C THR A 154 -10.01 -5.34 -6.06
N TYR A 155 -9.03 -4.65 -5.47
CA TYR A 155 -7.66 -5.13 -5.28
C TYR A 155 -7.62 -6.54 -4.66
N ASN A 156 -8.55 -6.84 -3.77
CA ASN A 156 -8.63 -8.10 -3.04
C ASN A 156 -9.48 -9.19 -3.73
N ASP A 157 -10.03 -8.92 -4.92
CA ASP A 157 -10.94 -9.88 -5.59
C ASP A 157 -10.25 -11.21 -5.89
N LYS A 158 -8.97 -11.19 -6.30
CA LYS A 158 -8.17 -12.40 -6.52
C LYS A 158 -8.06 -13.23 -5.24
N TYR A 159 -7.83 -12.58 -4.11
CA TYR A 159 -7.77 -13.24 -2.81
C TYR A 159 -9.13 -13.76 -2.36
N SER A 160 -10.20 -13.02 -2.60
CA SER A 160 -11.57 -13.47 -2.31
C SER A 160 -11.90 -14.77 -3.04
N LYS A 161 -11.57 -14.85 -4.33
CA LYS A 161 -11.75 -16.06 -5.12
C LYS A 161 -10.92 -17.22 -4.56
N ILE A 162 -9.64 -17.00 -4.27
CA ILE A 162 -8.76 -18.04 -3.70
C ILE A 162 -9.31 -18.54 -2.36
N ASN A 163 -9.75 -17.63 -1.48
CA ASN A 163 -10.31 -17.98 -0.19
C ASN A 163 -11.62 -18.79 -0.34
N TYR A 164 -12.49 -18.43 -1.27
CA TYR A 164 -13.68 -19.21 -1.59
C TYR A 164 -13.30 -20.63 -2.02
N ILE A 165 -12.37 -20.78 -2.95
CA ILE A 165 -11.92 -22.07 -3.47
C ILE A 165 -11.30 -22.91 -2.35
N TYR A 166 -10.49 -22.27 -1.48
CA TYR A 166 -9.88 -22.94 -0.33
C TYR A 166 -10.93 -23.48 0.65
N LEU A 167 -11.94 -22.68 0.98
CA LEU A 167 -13.02 -23.11 1.86
C LEU A 167 -13.80 -24.28 1.26
N LYS A 168 -14.13 -24.20 -0.05
CA LYS A 168 -14.79 -25.31 -0.77
C LYS A 168 -13.93 -26.57 -0.81
N TYR A 169 -12.61 -26.42 -0.93
CA TYR A 169 -11.70 -27.56 -0.84
C TYR A 169 -11.73 -28.21 0.55
N ILE A 170 -11.62 -27.42 1.62
CA ILE A 170 -11.65 -27.93 3.00
C ILE A 170 -12.99 -28.60 3.32
N GLU A 171 -14.10 -28.03 2.86
CA GLU A 171 -15.44 -28.56 3.07
C GLU A 171 -15.69 -29.88 2.34
N THR A 172 -15.24 -29.97 1.08
CA THR A 172 -15.65 -31.06 0.18
C THR A 172 -14.55 -32.03 -0.14
N ASN A 173 -13.29 -31.67 0.05
CA ASN A 173 -12.07 -32.39 -0.36
C ASN A 173 -12.08 -32.81 -1.84
N LYS A 174 -12.76 -32.06 -2.72
CA LYS A 174 -12.85 -32.39 -4.15
C LYS A 174 -11.61 -31.93 -4.90
N GLU A 175 -11.15 -32.82 -5.80
CA GLU A 175 -9.98 -32.61 -6.67
C GLU A 175 -10.04 -31.29 -7.44
N LYS A 176 -11.19 -30.93 -8.02
CA LYS A 176 -11.37 -29.72 -8.84
C LYS A 176 -10.96 -28.44 -8.08
N TYR A 177 -11.27 -28.33 -6.79
CA TYR A 177 -10.91 -27.14 -6.01
C TYR A 177 -9.41 -27.11 -5.70
N LEU A 178 -8.78 -28.27 -5.51
CA LEU A 178 -7.34 -28.33 -5.29
C LEU A 178 -6.55 -27.93 -6.54
N LEU A 179 -6.97 -28.39 -7.72
CA LEU A 179 -6.40 -27.97 -9.00
C LEU A 179 -6.59 -26.46 -9.22
N SER A 180 -7.78 -25.94 -8.95
CA SER A 180 -8.06 -24.52 -9.07
C SER A 180 -7.25 -23.68 -8.08
N LEU A 181 -6.98 -24.15 -6.86
CA LEU A 181 -6.06 -23.47 -5.93
C LEU A 181 -4.66 -23.37 -6.53
N ILE A 182 -4.11 -24.48 -7.02
CA ILE A 182 -2.78 -24.51 -7.67
C ILE A 182 -2.73 -23.47 -8.80
N TYR A 183 -3.74 -23.49 -9.68
CA TYR A 183 -3.83 -22.58 -10.82
C TYR A 183 -3.88 -21.10 -10.38
N ASN A 184 -4.77 -20.76 -9.43
CA ASN A 184 -4.94 -19.38 -9.00
C ASN A 184 -3.72 -18.86 -8.23
N TYR A 185 -3.05 -19.68 -7.42
CA TYR A 185 -1.80 -19.27 -6.76
C TYR A 185 -0.66 -19.07 -7.77
N LEU A 186 -0.52 -19.91 -8.79
CA LEU A 186 0.45 -19.69 -9.88
C LEU A 186 0.17 -18.40 -10.65
N ASN A 187 -1.11 -18.09 -10.92
CA ASN A 187 -1.50 -16.87 -11.61
C ASN A 187 -1.12 -15.61 -10.84
N ILE A 188 -1.29 -15.59 -9.52
CA ILE A 188 -0.85 -14.47 -8.68
C ILE A 188 0.63 -14.56 -8.28
N LYS A 189 1.39 -15.52 -8.84
CA LYS A 189 2.82 -15.73 -8.56
C LYS A 189 3.15 -16.08 -7.09
N ASP A 190 2.17 -16.62 -6.39
CA ASP A 190 2.38 -17.15 -5.03
C ASP A 190 2.94 -18.57 -5.08
N PHE A 191 4.24 -18.67 -5.30
CA PHE A 191 4.94 -19.96 -5.42
C PHE A 191 4.98 -20.72 -4.10
N VAL A 192 4.93 -20.02 -2.97
CA VAL A 192 4.95 -20.66 -1.64
C VAL A 192 3.72 -21.54 -1.48
N ASN A 193 2.55 -20.99 -1.75
CA ASN A 193 1.30 -21.75 -1.61
C ASN A 193 1.07 -22.69 -2.78
N SER A 194 1.40 -22.29 -4.01
CA SER A 194 1.21 -23.17 -5.17
C SER A 194 2.01 -24.47 -5.05
N LEU A 195 3.27 -24.41 -4.65
CA LEU A 195 4.11 -25.61 -4.45
C LEU A 195 3.59 -26.49 -3.31
N ALA A 196 3.15 -25.90 -2.21
CA ALA A 196 2.56 -26.65 -1.09
C ALA A 196 1.27 -27.39 -1.52
N PHE A 197 0.42 -26.75 -2.34
CA PHE A 197 -0.80 -27.39 -2.85
C PHE A 197 -0.51 -28.41 -3.94
N MET A 198 0.52 -28.23 -4.78
CA MET A 198 0.99 -29.25 -5.72
C MET A 198 1.47 -30.51 -4.98
N GLU A 199 2.25 -30.33 -3.93
CA GLU A 199 2.70 -31.46 -3.12
C GLU A 199 1.54 -32.20 -2.46
N ARG A 200 0.57 -31.47 -1.91
CA ARG A 200 -0.65 -32.04 -1.36
C ARG A 200 -1.45 -32.81 -2.43
N TYR A 201 -1.52 -32.25 -3.64
CA TYR A 201 -2.21 -32.92 -4.75
C TYR A 201 -1.51 -34.21 -5.17
N ILE A 202 -0.19 -34.20 -5.33
CA ILE A 202 0.61 -35.38 -5.71
C ILE A 202 0.42 -36.50 -4.70
N ASN A 203 0.44 -36.18 -3.40
CA ASN A 203 0.25 -37.16 -2.34
C ASN A 203 -1.16 -37.79 -2.33
N ASN A 204 -2.17 -37.06 -2.80
CA ASN A 204 -3.56 -37.54 -2.76
C ASN A 204 -4.00 -38.25 -4.07
N TYR A 205 -3.49 -37.81 -5.22
CA TYR A 205 -4.04 -38.20 -6.54
C TYR A 205 -3.04 -38.83 -7.49
N ASN A 206 -1.75 -38.92 -7.12
CA ASN A 206 -0.67 -39.56 -7.92
C ASN A 206 -0.68 -39.15 -9.42
N ASN A 207 -0.82 -37.88 -9.71
CA ASN A 207 -0.94 -37.35 -11.07
C ASN A 207 0.41 -36.85 -11.59
N ASN A 208 0.90 -37.51 -12.66
CA ASN A 208 2.19 -37.21 -13.26
C ASN A 208 2.29 -35.77 -13.83
N LYS A 209 1.19 -35.18 -14.30
CA LYS A 209 1.20 -33.83 -14.88
C LYS A 209 1.49 -32.76 -13.81
N ILE A 210 0.92 -32.92 -12.61
CA ILE A 210 1.18 -31.99 -11.49
C ILE A 210 2.59 -32.17 -10.95
N TYR A 211 3.09 -33.40 -10.93
CA TYR A 211 4.49 -33.66 -10.60
C TYR A 211 5.43 -32.92 -11.57
N ILE A 212 5.23 -33.04 -12.88
CA ILE A 212 6.01 -32.34 -13.92
C ILE A 212 5.88 -30.82 -13.76
N LEU A 213 4.68 -30.31 -13.49
CA LEU A 213 4.45 -28.87 -13.26
C LEU A 213 5.25 -28.37 -12.05
N LYS A 214 5.26 -29.13 -10.96
CA LYS A 214 6.05 -28.81 -9.76
C LYS A 214 7.54 -28.75 -10.09
N GLU A 215 8.09 -29.77 -10.75
CA GLU A 215 9.51 -29.80 -11.15
C GLU A 215 9.88 -28.62 -12.06
N LYS A 216 9.04 -28.28 -13.04
CA LYS A 216 9.24 -27.13 -13.92
C LYS A 216 9.21 -25.81 -13.14
N THR A 217 8.27 -25.66 -12.22
CA THR A 217 8.17 -24.46 -11.37
C THR A 217 9.42 -24.31 -10.50
N GLU A 218 9.84 -25.37 -9.82
CA GLU A 218 11.07 -25.39 -9.02
C GLU A 218 12.32 -25.10 -9.86
N TYR A 219 12.40 -25.65 -11.08
CA TYR A 219 13.48 -25.35 -12.03
C TYR A 219 13.53 -23.87 -12.43
N ILE A 220 12.36 -23.26 -12.72
CA ILE A 220 12.28 -21.83 -13.06
C ILE A 220 12.78 -20.98 -11.87
N LEU A 221 12.38 -21.31 -10.65
CA LEU A 221 12.81 -20.61 -9.43
C LEU A 221 14.31 -20.80 -9.17
N LEU A 222 14.84 -21.98 -9.40
CA LEU A 222 16.28 -22.26 -9.32
C LEU A 222 17.07 -21.39 -10.31
N LYS A 223 16.61 -21.33 -11.59
CA LYS A 223 17.25 -20.48 -12.60
C LYS A 223 17.17 -19.01 -12.28
N LEU A 224 16.08 -18.54 -11.68
CA LEU A 224 15.94 -17.19 -11.20
C LEU A 224 16.98 -16.89 -10.09
N LYS A 225 17.14 -17.79 -9.15
CA LYS A 225 18.15 -17.68 -8.07
C LYS A 225 19.59 -17.67 -8.63
N GLU A 226 19.92 -18.60 -9.52
CA GLU A 226 21.24 -18.65 -10.18
C GLU A 226 21.55 -17.34 -10.93
N ALA A 227 20.52 -16.73 -11.57
CA ALA A 227 20.66 -15.44 -12.23
C ALA A 227 20.99 -14.31 -11.24
N TYR A 228 20.35 -14.31 -10.05
CA TYR A 228 20.67 -13.36 -8.97
C TYR A 228 22.07 -13.57 -8.43
N ASP A 229 22.48 -14.81 -8.18
CA ASP A 229 23.84 -15.12 -7.71
C ASP A 229 24.90 -14.65 -8.71
N LYS A 230 24.62 -14.76 -10.02
CA LYS A 230 25.51 -14.24 -11.07
C LYS A 230 25.50 -12.71 -11.11
N LYS A 231 24.32 -12.08 -11.07
CA LYS A 231 24.16 -10.62 -11.11
C LYS A 231 24.87 -9.95 -9.94
N ASN A 232 24.74 -10.47 -8.74
CA ASN A 232 25.34 -9.94 -7.52
C ASN A 232 26.87 -9.97 -7.52
N LYS A 233 27.51 -10.72 -8.43
CA LYS A 233 28.98 -10.71 -8.64
C LYS A 233 29.44 -9.57 -9.54
N SER A 234 28.56 -9.02 -10.37
CA SER A 234 28.91 -8.04 -11.41
C SER A 234 28.32 -6.65 -11.21
N THR A 235 27.22 -6.54 -10.45
CA THR A 235 26.52 -5.27 -10.23
C THR A 235 26.03 -5.16 -8.80
N ASN A 236 25.81 -3.92 -8.35
CA ASN A 236 25.21 -3.65 -7.05
C ASN A 236 23.68 -3.59 -7.20
N THR A 237 23.01 -4.54 -6.56
CA THR A 237 21.55 -4.54 -6.47
C THR A 237 21.15 -4.30 -5.02
N ALA A 238 20.20 -3.40 -4.80
CA ALA A 238 19.59 -3.16 -3.49
C ALA A 238 18.07 -3.09 -3.63
N PHE A 239 17.38 -3.56 -2.60
CA PHE A 239 15.93 -3.47 -2.52
C PHE A 239 15.48 -2.63 -1.34
N ILE A 240 14.39 -1.90 -1.54
CA ILE A 240 13.59 -1.28 -0.49
C ILE A 240 12.27 -2.03 -0.45
N LEU A 241 11.95 -2.61 0.70
CA LEU A 241 10.66 -3.26 0.94
C LEU A 241 9.84 -2.36 1.87
N ILE A 242 8.75 -1.81 1.37
CA ILE A 242 7.81 -1.02 2.15
C ILE A 242 6.58 -1.89 2.44
N CYS A 243 6.36 -2.19 3.71
CA CYS A 243 5.16 -2.89 4.18
C CYS A 243 4.19 -1.84 4.70
N ASP A 244 3.18 -1.47 3.90
CA ASP A 244 2.22 -0.42 4.22
C ASP A 244 1.50 -0.70 5.55
N ALA A 245 1.48 0.29 6.43
CA ALA A 245 0.81 0.23 7.72
C ALA A 245 1.30 -0.84 8.72
N LEU A 246 2.51 -1.41 8.54
CA LEU A 246 3.10 -2.39 9.45
C LEU A 246 3.62 -1.70 10.72
N ARG A 247 3.23 -2.19 11.91
CA ARG A 247 3.66 -1.63 13.19
C ARG A 247 4.98 -2.23 13.66
N TYR A 248 5.74 -1.46 14.44
CA TYR A 248 6.97 -1.96 15.08
C TYR A 248 6.72 -3.24 15.89
N LYS A 249 5.66 -3.25 16.72
CA LYS A 249 5.30 -4.39 17.57
C LYS A 249 4.93 -5.66 16.79
N ASP A 250 4.47 -5.54 15.56
CA ASP A 250 4.06 -6.69 14.74
C ASP A 250 5.23 -7.62 14.39
N ILE A 251 6.45 -7.07 14.21
CA ILE A 251 7.64 -7.86 13.92
C ILE A 251 8.22 -8.45 15.22
N PHE A 252 8.22 -7.67 16.29
CA PHE A 252 8.90 -8.05 17.53
C PHE A 252 8.01 -8.82 18.52
N ASP A 253 6.71 -8.94 18.25
CA ASP A 253 5.82 -9.85 18.96
C ASP A 253 6.26 -11.31 18.77
N LYS A 254 6.19 -12.11 19.85
CA LYS A 254 6.66 -13.50 19.84
C LYS A 254 5.91 -14.41 18.88
N ASN A 255 4.68 -14.07 18.56
CA ASN A 255 3.77 -14.89 17.78
C ASN A 255 3.56 -14.44 16.34
N LYS A 256 4.30 -13.39 15.89
CA LYS A 256 4.09 -12.78 14.58
C LYS A 256 5.40 -12.69 13.81
N MET A 257 5.35 -12.86 12.49
CA MET A 257 6.48 -12.65 11.55
C MET A 257 7.80 -13.31 12.00
N HIS A 258 7.77 -14.59 12.28
CA HIS A 258 8.90 -15.34 12.84
C HIS A 258 10.17 -15.27 11.99
N TYR A 259 10.03 -15.43 10.65
CA TYR A 259 11.17 -15.38 9.75
C TYR A 259 11.82 -14.00 9.74
N LEU A 260 11.01 -12.95 9.60
CA LEU A 260 11.52 -11.59 9.56
C LEU A 260 12.17 -11.19 10.88
N LYS A 261 11.60 -11.60 12.01
CA LYS A 261 12.20 -11.42 13.34
C LYS A 261 13.57 -12.10 13.45
N GLU A 262 13.69 -13.36 13.00
CA GLU A 262 14.97 -14.08 12.98
C GLU A 262 15.98 -13.38 12.05
N ARG A 263 15.55 -12.95 10.86
CA ARG A 263 16.43 -12.23 9.93
C ARG A 263 16.85 -10.88 10.46
N ALA A 264 15.97 -10.14 11.11
CA ALA A 264 16.25 -8.86 11.73
C ALA A 264 17.36 -8.96 12.78
N SER A 265 17.39 -10.02 13.58
CA SER A 265 18.45 -10.26 14.57
C SER A 265 19.84 -10.51 13.95
N LYS A 266 19.92 -10.77 12.64
CA LYS A 266 21.16 -10.94 11.87
C LYS A 266 21.50 -9.70 11.03
N GLY A 267 20.75 -8.62 11.17
CA GLY A 267 20.91 -7.35 10.48
C GLY A 267 21.01 -6.18 11.44
N ILE A 268 20.70 -4.99 10.95
CA ILE A 268 20.63 -3.77 11.78
C ILE A 268 19.17 -3.45 12.03
N ILE A 269 18.80 -3.30 13.29
CA ILE A 269 17.44 -2.91 13.73
C ILE A 269 17.49 -1.49 14.24
N LEU A 270 16.70 -0.59 13.66
CA LEU A 270 16.51 0.75 14.19
C LEU A 270 15.36 0.72 15.22
N LYS A 271 15.72 0.73 16.50
CA LYS A 271 14.74 0.56 17.60
C LYS A 271 13.75 1.72 17.72
N ASN A 272 14.20 2.93 17.45
CA ASN A 272 13.44 4.15 17.60
C ASN A 272 13.25 4.84 16.26
N ALA A 273 12.67 4.10 15.30
CA ALA A 273 12.34 4.63 13.97
C ALA A 273 10.88 5.08 13.91
N PHE A 274 10.67 6.29 13.40
CA PHE A 274 9.35 6.90 13.34
C PHE A 274 9.04 7.45 11.95
N THR A 275 7.77 7.33 11.55
CA THR A 275 7.29 8.03 10.36
C THR A 275 7.26 9.53 10.60
N HIS A 276 7.46 10.32 9.53
CA HIS A 276 7.24 11.76 9.59
C HIS A 276 5.79 12.15 9.27
N VAL A 277 5.09 11.30 8.50
CA VAL A 277 3.67 11.51 8.13
C VAL A 277 2.92 10.19 8.31
N PRO A 278 1.84 10.15 9.10
CA PRO A 278 1.14 8.91 9.44
C PRO A 278 0.12 8.47 8.38
N TYR A 279 0.46 8.61 7.10
CA TYR A 279 -0.29 8.08 5.96
C TYR A 279 0.60 8.00 4.70
N THR A 280 0.29 7.08 3.81
CA THR A 280 1.16 6.59 2.74
C THR A 280 1.71 7.69 1.84
N THR A 281 0.86 8.52 1.24
CA THR A 281 1.32 9.51 0.23
C THR A 281 2.30 10.51 0.83
N GLY A 282 1.95 11.08 1.99
CA GLY A 282 2.83 12.04 2.68
C GLY A 282 4.12 11.40 3.15
N SER A 283 4.05 10.18 3.70
CA SER A 283 5.23 9.43 4.12
C SER A 283 6.18 9.17 2.95
N LEU A 284 5.70 8.67 1.81
CA LEU A 284 6.54 8.41 0.63
C LEU A 284 7.19 9.70 0.11
N LEU A 285 6.45 10.81 0.05
CA LEU A 285 7.03 12.10 -0.35
C LEU A 285 8.21 12.49 0.55
N THR A 286 8.03 12.38 1.86
CA THR A 286 9.05 12.82 2.84
C THR A 286 10.25 11.87 2.89
N LEU A 287 10.04 10.57 2.85
CA LEU A 287 11.13 9.59 2.94
C LEU A 287 12.06 9.60 1.70
N PHE A 288 11.52 9.88 0.49
CA PHE A 288 12.34 9.94 -0.73
C PHE A 288 13.00 11.31 -0.94
N THR A 289 12.45 12.38 -0.36
CA THR A 289 13.00 13.74 -0.53
C THR A 289 13.82 14.20 0.66
N GLY A 290 13.58 13.68 1.86
CA GLY A 290 14.14 14.16 3.11
C GLY A 290 13.59 15.51 3.55
N LYS A 291 12.47 15.98 2.94
CA LYS A 291 11.84 17.26 3.22
C LYS A 291 10.68 17.11 4.20
N LYS A 292 10.52 18.09 5.08
CA LYS A 292 9.41 18.13 6.02
C LYS A 292 8.08 18.35 5.30
N TYR A 293 7.04 17.66 5.76
CA TYR A 293 5.78 17.66 5.04
C TYR A 293 5.09 19.03 5.04
N LEU A 294 4.91 19.63 6.21
CA LEU A 294 4.28 20.95 6.33
C LEU A 294 5.27 22.10 6.07
N ASP A 295 6.44 22.05 6.69
CA ASP A 295 7.39 23.17 6.68
C ASP A 295 8.01 23.42 5.31
N ASP A 296 8.23 22.37 4.50
CA ASP A 296 8.82 22.47 3.16
C ASP A 296 7.77 22.39 2.03
N GLY A 297 6.48 22.47 2.36
CA GLY A 297 5.39 22.52 1.39
C GLY A 297 5.19 21.23 0.59
N MET A 298 5.53 20.07 1.18
CA MET A 298 5.36 18.79 0.49
C MET A 298 3.89 18.37 0.35
N TYR A 299 2.99 18.98 1.11
CA TYR A 299 1.55 18.72 1.07
C TYR A 299 0.88 19.07 -0.27
N ASP A 300 1.47 19.95 -1.07
CA ASP A 300 1.00 20.32 -2.41
C ASP A 300 1.64 19.52 -3.54
N LYS A 301 2.58 18.63 -3.22
CA LYS A 301 3.29 17.81 -4.21
C LYS A 301 2.53 16.53 -4.54
N THR A 302 2.51 16.22 -5.82
CA THR A 302 1.87 15.01 -6.35
C THR A 302 2.87 14.04 -6.98
N ILE A 303 4.08 14.51 -7.26
CA ILE A 303 5.15 13.74 -7.92
C ILE A 303 6.49 14.04 -7.25
N ILE A 304 7.30 13.02 -7.06
CA ILE A 304 8.69 13.13 -6.62
C ILE A 304 9.54 13.50 -7.83
N ASN A 305 10.20 14.67 -7.76
CA ASN A 305 10.98 15.19 -8.87
C ASN A 305 12.35 14.50 -9.01
N GLU A 306 12.86 14.46 -10.24
CA GLU A 306 14.21 13.95 -10.53
C GLU A 306 15.33 14.85 -10.02
N ASP A 307 15.00 16.10 -9.67
CA ASP A 307 15.93 17.06 -9.09
C ASP A 307 16.16 16.85 -7.58
N GLU A 308 15.47 15.90 -6.98
CA GLU A 308 15.73 15.53 -5.60
C GLU A 308 17.10 14.82 -5.46
N ASP A 309 17.76 15.05 -4.35
CA ASP A 309 19.14 14.61 -4.12
C ASP A 309 19.34 13.11 -4.31
N LEU A 310 18.37 12.30 -3.89
CA LEU A 310 18.42 10.85 -4.09
C LEU A 310 18.54 10.49 -5.57
N PHE A 311 17.71 11.10 -6.44
CA PHE A 311 17.72 10.77 -7.87
C PHE A 311 18.95 11.31 -8.57
N LYS A 312 19.47 12.48 -8.17
CA LYS A 312 20.76 12.99 -8.64
C LYS A 312 21.90 12.02 -8.31
N GLU A 313 21.91 11.51 -7.08
CA GLU A 313 22.92 10.56 -6.64
C GLU A 313 22.80 9.20 -7.33
N LEU A 314 21.58 8.69 -7.50
CA LEU A 314 21.33 7.48 -8.29
C LEU A 314 21.87 7.62 -9.72
N ASN A 315 21.59 8.75 -10.37
CA ASN A 315 22.10 9.02 -11.73
C ASN A 315 23.62 9.11 -11.75
N ARG A 316 24.24 9.81 -10.77
CA ARG A 316 25.70 9.93 -10.65
C ARG A 316 26.40 8.57 -10.52
N LEU A 317 25.77 7.63 -9.80
CA LEU A 317 26.30 6.29 -9.56
C LEU A 317 25.84 5.26 -10.60
N ASN A 318 25.15 5.71 -11.65
CA ASN A 318 24.56 4.86 -12.68
C ASN A 318 23.66 3.77 -12.11
N TYR A 319 22.83 4.12 -11.12
CA TYR A 319 21.76 3.26 -10.62
C TYR A 319 20.47 3.47 -11.41
N ARG A 320 19.85 2.37 -11.79
CA ARG A 320 18.46 2.36 -12.26
C ARG A 320 17.54 2.26 -11.05
N PHE A 321 16.63 3.24 -10.90
CA PHE A 321 15.57 3.17 -9.89
C PHE A 321 14.31 2.55 -10.51
N LYS A 322 13.67 1.65 -9.77
CA LYS A 322 12.38 1.07 -10.11
C LYS A 322 11.46 0.99 -8.90
N TYR A 323 10.16 1.21 -9.14
CA TYR A 323 9.11 1.15 -8.15
C TYR A 323 7.99 0.22 -8.60
N ALA A 324 7.55 -0.66 -7.70
CA ALA A 324 6.38 -1.51 -7.86
C ALA A 324 5.48 -1.38 -6.62
N GLY A 325 4.21 -1.06 -6.80
CA GLY A 325 3.25 -0.93 -5.70
C GLY A 325 2.09 0.01 -6.00
N CYS A 326 1.35 0.38 -4.97
CA CYS A 326 0.07 1.08 -5.09
C CYS A 326 0.17 2.59 -5.40
N ARG A 327 1.30 3.24 -5.16
CA ARG A 327 1.47 4.70 -5.29
C ARG A 327 2.27 5.10 -6.53
N THR A 328 2.07 4.41 -7.65
CA THR A 328 2.79 4.66 -8.91
C THR A 328 2.73 6.11 -9.37
N ARG A 329 1.62 6.81 -9.13
CA ARG A 329 1.45 8.23 -9.49
C ARG A 329 2.47 9.19 -8.86
N LEU A 330 3.15 8.79 -7.79
CA LEU A 330 4.20 9.61 -7.17
C LEU A 330 5.50 9.62 -7.97
N PHE A 331 5.64 8.74 -8.95
CA PHE A 331 6.86 8.56 -9.73
C PHE A 331 6.59 8.75 -11.22
N LYS A 332 7.59 9.22 -11.96
CA LYS A 332 7.52 9.25 -13.43
C LYS A 332 7.43 7.82 -13.98
N GLU A 333 6.75 7.65 -15.10
CA GLU A 333 6.46 6.36 -15.74
C GLU A 333 7.71 5.48 -15.93
N LYS A 334 8.84 6.09 -16.33
CA LYS A 334 10.12 5.37 -16.51
C LYS A 334 10.62 4.63 -15.27
N TYR A 335 10.18 5.05 -14.08
CA TYR A 335 10.53 4.42 -12.81
C TYR A 335 9.54 3.34 -12.39
N ILE A 336 8.40 3.24 -13.04
CA ILE A 336 7.34 2.33 -12.66
C ILE A 336 7.54 0.98 -13.35
N ILE A 337 7.39 -0.10 -12.59
CA ILE A 337 7.23 -1.44 -13.16
C ILE A 337 5.78 -1.57 -13.62
N PRO A 338 5.51 -1.84 -14.91
CA PRO A 338 4.14 -1.88 -15.44
C PRO A 338 3.25 -2.88 -14.71
N ASN A 339 1.96 -2.51 -14.55
CA ASN A 339 0.94 -3.36 -13.93
C ASN A 339 1.31 -3.89 -12.54
N SER A 340 2.10 -3.14 -11.77
CA SER A 340 2.58 -3.54 -10.44
C SER A 340 1.68 -3.10 -9.27
N ASN A 341 0.53 -2.48 -9.53
CA ASN A 341 -0.47 -2.22 -8.51
C ASN A 341 -1.31 -3.50 -8.29
N THR A 342 -0.76 -4.41 -7.50
CA THR A 342 -1.31 -5.76 -7.31
C THR A 342 -0.85 -6.34 -5.97
N ASN A 343 -1.02 -7.64 -5.73
CA ASN A 343 -0.66 -8.33 -4.49
C ASN A 343 0.86 -8.50 -4.31
N ILE A 344 1.30 -8.76 -3.08
CA ILE A 344 2.72 -8.90 -2.70
C ILE A 344 3.47 -9.91 -3.56
N SER A 345 2.88 -11.08 -3.86
CA SER A 345 3.57 -12.12 -4.62
C SER A 345 3.83 -11.71 -6.08
N GLU A 346 2.87 -11.04 -6.73
CA GLU A 346 3.05 -10.46 -8.06
C GLU A 346 4.03 -9.29 -8.05
N ILE A 347 3.99 -8.42 -7.02
CA ILE A 347 4.95 -7.32 -6.85
C ILE A 347 6.36 -7.86 -6.72
N ILE A 348 6.56 -8.86 -5.86
CA ILE A 348 7.86 -9.53 -5.68
C ILE A 348 8.34 -10.13 -7.01
N TRP A 349 7.50 -10.91 -7.68
CA TRP A 349 7.84 -11.56 -8.94
C TRP A 349 8.26 -10.55 -10.02
N LYS A 350 7.46 -9.49 -10.21
CA LYS A 350 7.73 -8.44 -11.19
C LYS A 350 9.02 -7.68 -10.85
N GLY A 351 9.22 -7.36 -9.57
CA GLY A 351 10.46 -6.71 -9.12
C GLY A 351 11.69 -7.59 -9.35
N LEU A 352 11.58 -8.88 -9.08
CA LEU A 352 12.66 -9.84 -9.33
C LEU A 352 12.97 -9.94 -10.83
N CYS A 353 11.98 -10.11 -11.69
CA CYS A 353 12.17 -10.22 -13.14
C CYS A 353 12.72 -8.91 -13.71
N ASP A 354 12.12 -7.76 -13.43
CA ASP A 354 12.56 -6.45 -13.94
C ASP A 354 14.01 -6.14 -13.55
N THR A 355 14.40 -6.51 -12.34
CA THR A 355 15.78 -6.30 -11.87
C THR A 355 16.80 -7.12 -12.67
N LEU A 356 16.42 -8.28 -13.18
CA LEU A 356 17.29 -9.15 -14.00
C LEU A 356 17.31 -8.78 -15.48
N ASP A 357 16.25 -8.19 -16.03
CA ASP A 357 16.11 -7.90 -17.47
C ASP A 357 17.16 -6.92 -18.01
N ASN A 358 17.84 -6.18 -17.12
CA ASN A 358 18.87 -5.24 -17.49
C ASN A 358 20.24 -5.66 -16.92
N ASN A 359 21.05 -6.24 -17.78
CA ASN A 359 22.35 -6.82 -17.41
C ASN A 359 23.46 -5.81 -17.05
N ILE A 360 23.19 -4.49 -17.08
CA ILE A 360 24.30 -3.55 -17.22
C ILE A 360 24.44 -2.61 -16.02
N ASN A 361 23.39 -2.34 -15.24
CA ASN A 361 23.43 -1.26 -14.25
C ASN A 361 23.17 -1.74 -12.82
N ASN A 362 23.76 -1.02 -11.88
CA ASN A 362 23.31 -1.05 -10.50
C ASN A 362 21.81 -0.78 -10.43
N THR A 363 21.11 -1.44 -9.56
CA THR A 363 19.66 -1.29 -9.46
C THR A 363 19.23 -1.06 -8.02
N LEU A 364 18.41 -0.04 -7.81
CA LEU A 364 17.63 0.18 -6.60
C LEU A 364 16.16 -0.07 -6.92
N CYS A 365 15.61 -1.16 -6.41
CA CYS A 365 14.22 -1.55 -6.64
C CYS A 365 13.40 -1.38 -5.37
N CYS A 366 12.34 -0.57 -5.43
CA CYS A 366 11.41 -0.35 -4.32
C CYS A 366 10.14 -1.17 -4.56
N LEU A 367 9.82 -2.05 -3.63
CA LEU A 367 8.63 -2.91 -3.62
C LEU A 367 7.74 -2.48 -2.46
N HIS A 368 6.50 -2.07 -2.75
CA HIS A 368 5.57 -1.55 -1.77
C HIS A 368 4.31 -2.42 -1.69
N PHE A 369 4.12 -3.07 -0.56
CA PHE A 369 3.08 -4.07 -0.29
C PHE A 369 1.94 -3.48 0.53
N LEU A 370 0.70 -3.81 0.19
CA LEU A 370 -0.51 -3.30 0.87
C LEU A 370 -1.15 -4.29 1.85
N GLU A 371 -0.70 -5.52 1.91
CA GLU A 371 -1.39 -6.57 2.66
C GLU A 371 -1.51 -6.27 4.16
N SER A 372 -0.49 -5.62 4.76
CA SER A 372 -0.54 -5.19 6.18
C SER A 372 -1.39 -3.95 6.44
N HIS A 373 -1.91 -3.29 5.41
CA HIS A 373 -2.89 -2.22 5.51
C HIS A 373 -4.30 -2.77 5.61
N GLN A 374 -5.19 -2.06 6.33
CA GLN A 374 -6.62 -2.40 6.30
C GLN A 374 -7.14 -2.43 4.85
N PRO A 375 -7.96 -3.40 4.49
CA PRO A 375 -8.76 -4.32 5.32
C PRO A 375 -8.07 -5.66 5.70
N PHE A 376 -6.76 -5.78 5.71
CA PHE A 376 -6.00 -6.97 6.11
C PHE A 376 -6.38 -8.24 5.35
N PHE A 377 -6.16 -8.24 4.04
CA PHE A 377 -6.61 -9.31 3.17
C PHE A 377 -5.44 -10.07 2.55
N CYS A 378 -5.50 -11.40 2.54
CA CYS A 378 -4.48 -12.26 1.92
C CYS A 378 -5.07 -13.55 1.35
N GLY A 379 -4.26 -14.28 0.59
CA GLY A 379 -4.67 -15.48 -0.15
C GLY A 379 -4.74 -16.77 0.64
N VAL A 380 -4.59 -16.76 1.97
CA VAL A 380 -4.72 -17.96 2.82
C VAL A 380 -5.40 -17.58 4.11
N ASN A 381 -6.57 -18.15 4.32
CA ASN A 381 -7.29 -17.95 5.54
C ASN A 381 -7.70 -19.28 6.18
N GLU A 382 -7.47 -19.37 7.48
CA GLU A 382 -7.88 -20.51 8.26
C GLU A 382 -9.40 -20.51 8.52
N LYS A 383 -9.90 -21.64 9.06
CA LYS A 383 -11.32 -22.01 9.27
C LYS A 383 -12.29 -20.92 9.77
N ARG A 384 -11.84 -19.81 10.35
CA ARG A 384 -12.73 -18.80 10.94
C ARG A 384 -13.37 -17.83 9.94
N LEU A 385 -12.89 -17.82 8.68
CA LEU A 385 -13.45 -16.95 7.64
C LEU A 385 -14.70 -17.50 6.95
N GLN A 386 -15.23 -18.63 7.40
CA GLN A 386 -16.41 -19.27 6.81
C GLN A 386 -17.67 -18.38 6.77
N ASN A 387 -17.74 -17.35 7.58
CA ASN A 387 -18.89 -16.44 7.66
C ASN A 387 -18.61 -15.03 7.15
N ILE A 388 -17.42 -14.76 6.62
CA ILE A 388 -17.13 -13.46 6.05
C ILE A 388 -17.69 -13.43 4.64
N LYS A 389 -18.82 -12.75 4.48
CA LYS A 389 -19.23 -12.26 3.17
C LYS A 389 -18.05 -11.51 2.57
N PRO A 390 -17.78 -11.66 1.26
CA PRO A 390 -16.71 -10.92 0.61
C PRO A 390 -16.73 -9.48 1.08
N PHE A 391 -15.59 -8.93 1.43
CA PHE A 391 -15.37 -7.70 2.17
C PHE A 391 -15.84 -6.43 1.44
N TRP A 392 -16.82 -6.57 0.57
CA TRP A 392 -17.36 -5.57 -0.32
C TRP A 392 -18.00 -4.37 0.38
N LEU A 393 -18.34 -4.49 1.67
CA LEU A 393 -19.23 -3.53 2.32
C LEU A 393 -18.60 -2.81 3.52
N GLY A 394 -17.34 -3.04 3.84
CA GLY A 394 -16.70 -2.33 4.97
C GLY A 394 -17.32 -2.62 6.34
N GLU A 395 -18.07 -3.70 6.46
CA GLU A 395 -18.72 -4.12 7.71
C GLU A 395 -17.91 -5.23 8.35
N ILE A 396 -16.83 -4.87 9.06
CA ILE A 396 -16.32 -5.72 10.13
C ILE A 396 -17.05 -5.29 11.40
N GLU A 397 -18.14 -5.95 11.70
CA GLU A 397 -18.86 -5.75 12.95
C GLU A 397 -18.18 -6.45 14.14
N ASP A 398 -17.32 -7.42 13.88
CA ASP A 398 -16.63 -8.22 14.89
C ASP A 398 -15.14 -7.85 14.95
N SER A 399 -14.78 -7.17 16.00
CA SER A 399 -13.42 -6.71 16.31
C SER A 399 -12.41 -7.84 16.56
N GLY A 400 -12.85 -9.01 17.03
CA GLY A 400 -11.99 -10.20 17.14
C GLY A 400 -11.58 -10.75 15.78
N LEU A 401 -12.38 -10.49 14.76
CA LEU A 401 -12.11 -10.88 13.39
C LEU A 401 -11.00 -10.02 12.76
N GLU A 402 -10.99 -8.73 13.03
CA GLU A 402 -9.95 -7.82 12.51
C GLU A 402 -8.55 -8.21 12.99
N GLU A 403 -8.40 -8.51 14.27
CA GLU A 403 -7.12 -8.97 14.82
C GLU A 403 -6.70 -10.32 14.20
N PHE A 404 -7.64 -11.24 14.03
CA PHE A 404 -7.37 -12.52 13.38
C PHE A 404 -6.92 -12.35 11.93
N GLN A 405 -7.59 -11.49 11.15
CA GLN A 405 -7.22 -11.19 9.77
C GLN A 405 -5.83 -10.55 9.71
N HIS A 406 -5.56 -9.57 10.57
CA HIS A 406 -4.26 -8.94 10.66
C HIS A 406 -3.15 -9.96 10.94
N ASN A 407 -3.34 -10.84 11.93
CA ASN A 407 -2.36 -11.89 12.25
C ASN A 407 -2.14 -12.85 11.07
N SER A 408 -3.21 -13.22 10.36
CA SER A 408 -3.12 -14.08 9.16
C SER A 408 -2.33 -13.41 8.04
N VAL A 409 -2.55 -12.13 7.83
CA VAL A 409 -1.82 -11.33 6.84
C VAL A 409 -0.34 -11.20 7.21
N LEU A 410 -0.01 -10.95 8.47
CA LEU A 410 1.40 -10.87 8.91
C LEU A 410 2.15 -12.18 8.63
N ASN A 411 1.53 -13.32 8.93
CA ASN A 411 2.11 -14.63 8.61
C ASN A 411 2.26 -14.85 7.10
N TYR A 412 1.30 -14.37 6.30
CA TYR A 412 1.36 -14.44 4.84
C TYR A 412 2.50 -13.59 4.29
N VAL A 413 2.60 -12.33 4.70
CA VAL A 413 3.67 -11.40 4.32
C VAL A 413 5.04 -11.96 4.71
N ASP A 414 5.18 -12.52 5.90
CA ASP A 414 6.42 -13.14 6.39
C ASP A 414 6.90 -14.29 5.49
N LYS A 415 5.98 -15.14 5.02
CA LYS A 415 6.28 -16.21 4.06
C LYS A 415 6.71 -15.68 2.70
N GLN A 416 6.05 -14.64 2.19
CA GLN A 416 6.41 -14.03 0.91
C GLN A 416 7.78 -13.32 0.99
N ILE A 417 8.08 -12.64 2.09
CA ILE A 417 9.40 -12.06 2.33
C ILE A 417 10.47 -13.17 2.43
N LYS A 418 10.17 -14.29 3.09
CA LYS A 418 11.08 -15.45 3.13
C LYS A 418 11.38 -15.98 1.74
N PHE A 419 10.37 -16.12 0.90
CA PHE A 419 10.54 -16.54 -0.49
C PHE A 419 11.45 -15.55 -1.24
N PHE A 420 11.16 -14.27 -1.17
CA PHE A 420 11.95 -13.21 -1.79
C PHE A 420 13.42 -13.27 -1.37
N MET A 421 13.69 -13.31 -0.07
CA MET A 421 15.05 -13.36 0.47
C MET A 421 15.82 -14.61 0.04
N ASN A 422 15.13 -15.75 -0.11
CA ASN A 422 15.75 -16.98 -0.61
C ASN A 422 16.18 -16.89 -2.09
N ILE A 423 15.46 -16.11 -2.90
CA ILE A 423 15.80 -15.89 -4.32
C ILE A 423 16.99 -14.94 -4.45
N ILE A 424 16.95 -13.78 -3.78
CA ILE A 424 18.00 -12.75 -3.95
C ILE A 424 19.31 -13.10 -3.25
N GLY A 425 19.29 -14.07 -2.30
CA GLY A 425 20.46 -14.49 -1.54
C GLY A 425 20.95 -13.46 -0.52
N ASN A 426 22.14 -13.72 0.05
CA ASN A 426 22.67 -12.90 1.15
C ASN A 426 23.53 -11.70 0.68
N ASN A 427 23.86 -11.62 -0.60
CA ASN A 427 24.74 -10.56 -1.13
C ASN A 427 23.97 -9.32 -1.59
N THR A 428 22.65 -9.40 -1.68
CA THR A 428 21.79 -8.29 -2.07
C THR A 428 21.35 -7.53 -0.83
N LYS A 429 21.64 -6.23 -0.76
CA LYS A 429 21.24 -5.38 0.37
C LYS A 429 19.75 -5.13 0.35
N VAL A 430 19.12 -5.17 1.52
CA VAL A 430 17.69 -4.92 1.67
C VAL A 430 17.45 -3.97 2.82
N ILE A 431 16.67 -2.92 2.58
CA ILE A 431 16.07 -2.08 3.61
C ILE A 431 14.59 -2.44 3.67
N LEU A 432 14.09 -2.84 4.84
CA LEU A 432 12.69 -3.11 5.07
C LEU A 432 12.17 -2.14 6.13
N PHE A 433 11.09 -1.46 5.83
CA PHE A 433 10.39 -0.58 6.77
C PHE A 433 8.91 -0.45 6.44
N SER A 434 8.17 0.19 7.32
CA SER A 434 6.80 0.63 7.04
C SER A 434 6.77 2.13 6.77
N ASP A 435 5.87 2.56 5.91
CA ASP A 435 5.60 3.98 5.67
C ASP A 435 4.90 4.65 6.85
N HIS A 436 3.97 3.96 7.51
CA HIS A 436 3.32 4.29 8.78
C HIS A 436 2.79 3.01 9.44
N GLY A 437 2.21 3.11 10.61
CA GLY A 437 1.51 2.01 11.25
C GLY A 437 0.00 2.08 11.10
N THR A 438 -0.72 1.27 11.88
CA THR A 438 -2.19 1.22 11.90
C THR A 438 -2.72 0.90 13.29
N ILE A 439 -3.98 1.23 13.54
CA ILE A 439 -4.69 0.80 14.75
C ILE A 439 -5.59 -0.39 14.40
N ILE A 440 -5.65 -1.34 15.31
CA ILE A 440 -6.60 -2.46 15.27
C ILE A 440 -7.64 -2.21 16.35
N GLN A 441 -8.91 -2.21 16.01
CA GLN A 441 -10.03 -1.75 16.84
C GLN A 441 -10.15 -2.40 18.23
N ASN A 442 -9.48 -3.52 18.48
CA ASN A 442 -9.53 -4.26 19.76
C ASN A 442 -8.28 -4.17 20.60
N ASP A 443 -7.32 -3.35 20.23
CA ASP A 443 -6.19 -3.15 21.12
C ASP A 443 -6.68 -2.38 22.36
N LYS A 444 -7.04 -3.15 23.42
CA LYS A 444 -7.68 -2.64 24.65
C LYS A 444 -6.86 -1.56 25.36
N ASN A 445 -5.64 -1.37 24.94
CA ASN A 445 -4.70 -0.39 25.52
C ASN A 445 -4.76 0.96 24.82
N ILE A 446 -5.47 1.11 23.68
CA ILE A 446 -5.56 2.36 22.94
C ILE A 446 -6.88 3.03 23.28
N LYS A 447 -6.83 3.99 24.20
CA LYS A 447 -8.00 4.82 24.55
C LYS A 447 -8.35 5.86 23.49
N ASP A 448 -7.40 6.20 22.62
CA ASP A 448 -7.52 7.26 21.61
C ASP A 448 -7.05 6.74 20.25
N ASN A 449 -7.96 6.58 19.30
CA ASN A 449 -7.69 6.20 17.90
C ASN A 449 -7.07 7.37 17.12
N ASN A 450 -5.92 7.88 17.58
CA ASN A 450 -5.32 9.07 17.00
C ASN A 450 -4.07 8.74 16.18
N TYR A 451 -3.94 9.37 15.02
CA TYR A 451 -2.81 9.20 14.08
C TYR A 451 -1.43 9.59 14.65
N TYR A 452 -1.38 10.12 15.86
CA TYR A 452 -0.14 10.39 16.59
C TYR A 452 0.18 9.33 17.67
N CYS A 453 -0.63 8.27 17.82
CA CYS A 453 -0.31 7.18 18.74
C CYS A 453 0.89 6.35 18.25
N GLU A 454 1.55 5.64 19.16
CA GLU A 454 2.75 4.86 18.83
C GLU A 454 2.45 3.81 17.74
N ASP A 455 1.27 3.22 17.72
CA ASP A 455 0.85 2.25 16.70
C ASP A 455 0.82 2.83 15.28
N TYR A 456 0.62 4.14 15.11
CA TYR A 456 0.72 4.81 13.82
C TYR A 456 2.12 5.32 13.50
N ILE A 457 2.85 5.82 14.51
CA ILE A 457 4.08 6.57 14.24
C ILE A 457 5.36 5.77 14.47
N HIS A 458 5.37 4.77 15.36
CA HIS A 458 6.52 3.92 15.62
C HIS A 458 6.53 2.74 14.65
N ILE A 459 7.45 2.75 13.70
CA ILE A 459 7.51 1.83 12.58
C ILE A 459 8.71 0.87 12.69
N PRO A 460 8.59 -0.35 12.16
CA PRO A 460 9.75 -1.20 11.99
C PRO A 460 10.70 -0.62 10.93
N TYR A 461 11.99 -0.73 11.20
CA TYR A 461 13.02 -0.35 10.26
C TYR A 461 14.22 -1.29 10.40
N ILE A 462 14.51 -2.06 9.35
CA ILE A 462 15.48 -3.16 9.39
C ILE A 462 16.35 -3.09 8.15
N ILE A 463 17.66 -3.25 8.31
CA ILE A 463 18.61 -3.36 7.21
C ILE A 463 19.19 -4.77 7.23
N LEU A 464 18.93 -5.53 6.17
CA LEU A 464 19.27 -6.93 6.03
C LEU A 464 20.44 -7.13 5.06
N ASN A 465 21.09 -8.28 5.18
CA ASN A 465 22.21 -8.67 4.34
C ASN A 465 23.37 -7.67 4.40
N THR A 466 23.63 -7.18 5.58
CA THR A 466 24.82 -6.40 5.92
C THR A 466 25.84 -7.31 6.63
N ASN A 467 27.11 -6.92 6.62
CA ASN A 467 28.14 -7.62 7.42
C ASN A 467 28.10 -7.23 8.90
N GLN A 468 27.09 -6.46 9.30
CA GLN A 468 26.92 -5.93 10.65
C GLN A 468 25.58 -6.38 11.20
N ASN A 469 25.58 -6.66 12.50
CA ASN A 469 24.36 -6.97 13.23
C ASN A 469 24.40 -6.20 14.56
N TYR A 470 23.50 -5.23 14.70
CA TYR A 470 23.34 -4.45 15.94
C TYR A 470 22.02 -3.71 15.98
N GLU A 471 21.67 -3.23 17.15
CA GLU A 471 20.53 -2.34 17.33
C GLU A 471 21.01 -0.88 17.30
N TYR A 472 20.40 -0.08 16.43
CA TYR A 472 20.58 1.36 16.40
C TYR A 472 19.54 2.01 17.32
N ILE A 473 19.99 2.56 18.43
CA ILE A 473 19.13 3.09 19.50
C ILE A 473 18.70 4.55 19.26
N PRO A 474 19.55 5.45 18.69
CA PRO A 474 19.14 6.84 18.52
C PRO A 474 17.84 7.00 17.75
N LEU A 475 17.11 8.09 17.99
CA LEU A 475 15.90 8.45 17.27
C LEU A 475 16.19 8.59 15.78
N PHE A 476 15.36 7.95 14.95
CA PHE A 476 15.46 7.95 13.49
C PHE A 476 14.12 8.36 12.88
N SER A 477 14.13 9.27 11.92
CA SER A 477 12.95 9.74 11.20
C SER A 477 12.95 9.25 9.75
N HIS A 478 11.80 9.11 9.15
CA HIS A 478 11.69 8.95 7.69
C HIS A 478 12.41 10.05 6.91
N LEU A 479 12.57 11.25 7.48
CA LEU A 479 13.37 12.31 6.88
C LEU A 479 14.84 11.91 6.65
N ASP A 480 15.36 10.97 7.44
CA ASP A 480 16.73 10.46 7.35
C ASP A 480 16.88 9.32 6.34
N THR A 481 15.76 8.77 5.85
CA THR A 481 15.73 7.60 4.95
C THR A 481 16.46 7.87 3.64
N LYS A 482 16.27 9.06 3.05
CA LYS A 482 16.98 9.49 1.83
C LYS A 482 18.49 9.36 2.01
N ASP A 483 19.05 9.90 3.07
CA ASP A 483 20.48 9.90 3.34
C ASP A 483 21.01 8.49 3.65
N LEU A 484 20.21 7.69 4.36
CA LEU A 484 20.55 6.28 4.60
C LEU A 484 20.61 5.47 3.29
N ILE A 485 19.66 5.67 2.37
CA ILE A 485 19.68 5.03 1.04
C ILE A 485 20.91 5.49 0.25
N ILE A 486 21.21 6.80 0.24
CA ILE A 486 22.40 7.36 -0.43
C ILE A 486 23.67 6.73 0.15
N ASN A 487 23.78 6.59 1.45
CA ASN A 487 24.93 5.94 2.09
C ASN A 487 25.04 4.46 1.72
N LEU A 488 23.90 3.75 1.67
CA LEU A 488 23.85 2.33 1.28
C LEU A 488 24.39 2.11 -0.14
N ILE A 489 23.92 2.90 -1.11
CA ILE A 489 24.32 2.75 -2.52
C ILE A 489 25.76 3.19 -2.78
N ASN A 490 26.28 4.12 -1.96
CA ASN A 490 27.67 4.56 -2.01
C ASN A 490 28.63 3.64 -1.23
N ASN A 491 28.16 2.59 -0.57
CA ASN A 491 28.94 1.73 0.32
C ASN A 491 29.65 2.50 1.46
N ARG A 492 29.02 3.58 1.94
CA ARG A 492 29.50 4.37 3.09
C ARG A 492 29.00 3.78 4.40
N ASN A 493 29.48 4.31 5.53
CA ASN A 493 28.81 4.07 6.80
C ASN A 493 27.33 4.50 6.69
N LEU A 494 26.39 3.61 7.05
CA LEU A 494 24.95 3.84 6.83
C LEU A 494 24.44 5.10 7.51
N PHE A 495 24.99 5.46 8.65
CA PHE A 495 24.59 6.63 9.43
C PHE A 495 25.51 7.85 9.26
N TYR A 496 26.36 7.83 8.22
CA TYR A 496 27.21 8.99 7.92
C TYR A 496 26.36 10.22 7.56
N GLY A 497 26.61 11.32 8.25
CA GLY A 497 25.85 12.57 8.05
C GLY A 497 24.44 12.58 8.65
N ILE A 498 23.96 11.46 9.20
CA ILE A 498 22.70 11.41 9.93
C ILE A 498 22.94 11.86 11.35
N ASN A 499 22.41 13.02 11.70
CA ASN A 499 22.57 13.60 13.03
C ASN A 499 21.69 12.89 14.06
N LYS A 500 22.20 12.72 15.27
CA LYS A 500 21.35 12.31 16.40
C LYS A 500 20.26 13.35 16.62
N ARG A 501 19.03 12.89 16.68
CA ARG A 501 17.86 13.72 16.92
C ARG A 501 17.53 13.73 18.41
N GLU A 502 17.18 14.90 18.94
CA GLU A 502 16.62 15.03 20.28
C GLU A 502 15.14 14.69 20.31
N TYR A 503 14.46 14.92 19.19
CA TYR A 503 13.05 14.62 18.98
C TYR A 503 12.78 14.25 17.51
N ILE A 504 11.67 13.56 17.29
CA ILE A 504 11.08 13.30 15.98
C ILE A 504 9.89 14.23 15.78
N GLU A 505 9.76 14.78 14.58
CA GLU A 505 8.57 15.49 14.15
C GLU A 505 7.66 14.55 13.35
N VAL A 506 6.36 14.59 13.67
CA VAL A 506 5.32 13.92 12.88
C VAL A 506 4.28 14.96 12.48
N ASP A 507 4.08 15.10 11.20
CA ASP A 507 3.20 16.10 10.61
C ASP A 507 1.94 15.44 10.04
N ARG A 508 0.79 16.04 10.29
CA ARG A 508 -0.45 15.69 9.62
C ARG A 508 -1.19 16.93 9.19
N ASP A 509 -1.53 16.98 7.92
CA ASP A 509 -2.36 18.03 7.36
C ASP A 509 -3.87 17.80 7.63
N PHE A 510 -4.67 18.74 7.17
CA PHE A 510 -6.12 18.61 7.25
C PHE A 510 -6.62 17.54 6.28
N THR A 511 -7.13 16.46 6.83
CA THR A 511 -7.83 15.42 6.07
C THR A 511 -9.35 15.56 6.14
N TYR A 512 -9.87 16.76 6.38
CA TYR A 512 -11.31 17.04 6.35
C TYR A 512 -11.83 17.07 4.92
N SER A 513 -11.71 15.95 4.21
CA SER A 513 -12.64 15.69 3.13
C SER A 513 -14.04 15.53 3.73
N GLU A 514 -15.09 15.82 2.99
CA GLU A 514 -16.46 15.57 3.46
C GLU A 514 -16.67 14.12 3.92
N TYR A 515 -15.93 13.20 3.32
CA TYR A 515 -15.93 11.80 3.72
C TYR A 515 -15.37 11.61 5.14
N ASN A 516 -14.23 12.19 5.45
CA ASN A 516 -13.64 12.11 6.80
C ASN A 516 -14.48 12.83 7.85
N LEU A 517 -15.11 13.97 7.49
CA LEU A 517 -16.05 14.66 8.35
C LEU A 517 -17.31 13.81 8.61
N LYS A 518 -17.80 13.11 7.60
CA LYS A 518 -18.94 12.20 7.75
C LYS A 518 -18.58 11.04 8.69
N ILE A 519 -17.43 10.40 8.50
CA ILE A 519 -16.95 9.34 9.41
C ILE A 519 -16.73 9.88 10.82
N ALA A 520 -16.06 11.01 10.98
CA ALA A 520 -15.82 11.63 12.28
C ALA A 520 -17.15 11.93 13.00
N LYS A 521 -18.16 12.38 12.28
CA LYS A 521 -19.50 12.62 12.81
C LYS A 521 -20.21 11.32 13.19
N GLU A 522 -20.15 10.29 12.35
CA GLU A 522 -20.76 8.98 12.61
C GLU A 522 -20.11 8.27 13.82
N LEU A 523 -18.80 8.40 13.97
CA LEU A 523 -18.04 7.83 15.08
C LEU A 523 -18.01 8.73 16.32
N ASN A 524 -18.59 9.94 16.25
CA ASN A 524 -18.46 11.00 17.27
C ASN A 524 -17.00 11.28 17.64
N ASP A 525 -16.08 11.12 16.68
CA ASP A 525 -14.63 11.28 16.83
C ASP A 525 -14.11 12.36 15.88
N TYR A 526 -14.24 13.61 16.31
CA TYR A 526 -13.73 14.75 15.55
C TYR A 526 -12.21 14.90 15.65
N GLU A 527 -11.57 14.23 16.61
CA GLU A 527 -10.14 14.32 16.81
C GLU A 527 -9.34 13.54 15.75
N SER A 528 -9.87 12.43 15.27
CA SER A 528 -9.20 11.63 14.23
C SER A 528 -8.96 12.41 12.92
N GLY A 529 -9.75 13.45 12.66
CA GLY A 529 -9.61 14.31 11.48
C GLY A 529 -8.72 15.54 11.67
N ARG A 530 -8.24 15.85 12.89
CA ARG A 530 -7.50 17.08 13.17
C ARG A 530 -6.09 17.06 12.62
N ALA A 531 -5.69 18.17 12.02
CA ALA A 531 -4.29 18.39 11.66
C ALA A 531 -3.47 18.66 12.93
N PHE A 532 -2.24 18.16 12.94
CA PHE A 532 -1.35 18.31 14.07
C PHE A 532 0.13 18.30 13.65
N LYS A 533 0.96 18.82 14.54
CA LYS A 533 2.39 18.59 14.59
C LYS A 533 2.71 17.90 15.91
N CYS A 534 3.35 16.74 15.85
CA CYS A 534 3.73 15.97 17.02
C CYS A 534 5.24 15.95 17.17
N PHE A 535 5.74 16.22 18.38
CA PHE A 535 7.13 16.11 18.74
C PHE A 535 7.30 14.94 19.70
N ARG A 536 8.09 13.93 19.30
CA ARG A 536 8.32 12.69 20.04
C ARG A 536 9.80 12.60 20.44
N THR A 537 10.09 12.70 21.73
CA THR A 537 11.41 12.41 22.32
C THR A 537 11.47 10.93 22.73
N GLU A 538 12.57 10.47 23.32
CA GLU A 538 12.65 9.09 23.84
C GLU A 538 11.57 8.76 24.89
N LYS A 539 11.15 9.75 25.69
CA LYS A 539 10.26 9.54 26.84
C LYS A 539 8.94 10.29 26.77
N ASN A 540 8.88 11.33 25.97
CA ASN A 540 7.76 12.27 25.97
C ASN A 540 7.24 12.52 24.57
N LYS A 541 5.98 12.90 24.49
CA LYS A 541 5.32 13.26 23.24
C LYS A 541 4.44 14.48 23.47
N LEU A 542 4.64 15.51 22.65
CA LEU A 542 3.83 16.73 22.62
C LEU A 542 3.10 16.79 21.29
N VAL A 543 1.78 16.91 21.31
CA VAL A 543 0.94 17.09 20.12
C VAL A 543 0.37 18.51 20.14
N LEU A 544 0.66 19.26 19.10
CA LEU A 544 0.16 20.62 18.88
C LEU A 544 -0.86 20.58 17.77
N PHE A 545 -2.09 20.98 18.06
CA PHE A 545 -3.14 21.09 17.07
C PHE A 545 -3.20 22.49 16.46
N TYR A 546 -3.79 22.63 15.30
CA TYR A 546 -3.92 23.89 14.58
C TYR A 546 -4.73 24.97 15.33
N ASP A 547 -5.60 24.56 16.25
CA ASP A 547 -6.37 25.46 17.11
C ASP A 547 -5.63 25.88 18.38
N TYR A 548 -4.31 25.63 18.40
CA TYR A 548 -3.39 25.88 19.52
C TYR A 548 -3.66 25.06 20.78
N THR A 549 -4.59 24.10 20.72
CA THR A 549 -4.71 23.13 21.82
C THR A 549 -3.51 22.18 21.80
N LYS A 550 -3.12 21.71 22.98
CA LYS A 550 -1.95 20.87 23.18
C LYS A 550 -2.34 19.62 23.95
N LYS A 551 -1.73 18.50 23.58
CA LYS A 551 -1.78 17.26 24.36
C LYS A 551 -0.37 16.83 24.69
N TYR A 552 -0.15 16.40 25.90
CA TYR A 552 1.13 15.93 26.37
C TYR A 552 1.01 14.51 26.88
N TYR A 553 1.97 13.66 26.48
CA TYR A 553 2.00 12.26 26.84
C TYR A 553 3.36 11.87 27.39
N TYR A 554 3.36 11.04 28.42
CA TYR A 554 4.54 10.36 28.91
C TYR A 554 4.56 8.95 28.30
N VAL A 555 5.61 8.63 27.53
CA VAL A 555 5.77 7.33 26.88
C VAL A 555 6.61 6.45 27.78
N LYS A 556 6.04 5.41 28.37
CA LYS A 556 6.78 4.43 29.16
C LYS A 556 7.70 3.60 28.28
N ASN A 557 8.90 3.31 28.80
CA ASN A 557 9.78 2.30 28.22
C ASN A 557 9.12 0.92 28.39
N ASP A 558 9.31 0.08 27.36
CA ASP A 558 8.92 -1.32 27.26
C ASP A 558 7.45 -1.60 26.92
N ASN A 559 7.20 -1.71 25.60
CA ASN A 559 6.16 -2.52 24.93
C ASN A 559 4.70 -2.46 25.44
N GLU A 560 4.40 -1.73 26.50
CA GLU A 560 3.06 -1.48 26.99
C GLU A 560 2.76 0.01 26.92
N GLU A 561 1.96 0.38 25.94
CA GLU A 561 1.47 1.74 25.73
C GLU A 561 0.45 2.12 26.81
N GLU A 562 0.88 2.46 28.01
CA GLU A 562 0.10 3.34 28.87
C GLU A 562 0.42 4.79 28.50
N VAL A 563 -0.34 5.35 27.58
CA VAL A 563 -0.38 6.79 27.36
C VAL A 563 -1.14 7.42 28.51
N ASN A 564 -0.43 7.82 29.55
CA ASN A 564 -1.03 8.58 30.64
C ASN A 564 -1.18 10.03 30.20
N TYR A 565 -2.41 10.50 30.04
CA TYR A 565 -2.73 11.91 29.88
C TYR A 565 -2.30 12.68 31.13
N ILE A 566 -1.40 13.62 30.98
CA ILE A 566 -1.21 14.67 31.99
C ILE A 566 -2.12 15.82 31.57
N TYR A 567 -3.30 15.88 32.17
CA TYR A 567 -4.17 17.05 32.04
C TYR A 567 -3.51 18.28 32.63
N ASN A 568 -3.36 19.32 31.84
CA ASN A 568 -3.27 20.78 32.05
C ASN A 568 -2.68 21.36 33.37
N THR A 569 -2.35 20.60 34.41
CA THR A 569 -2.01 21.16 35.72
C THR A 569 -0.52 21.28 36.01
N ASP A 570 0.37 20.61 35.24
CA ASP A 570 1.82 20.63 35.49
C ASP A 570 2.68 21.05 34.29
N ILE A 571 2.15 21.87 33.39
CA ILE A 571 2.90 22.43 32.27
C ILE A 571 4.13 23.25 32.73
N ASN A 572 4.11 23.77 33.93
CA ASN A 572 5.21 24.58 34.49
C ASN A 572 6.50 23.79 34.78
N ASN A 573 6.43 22.46 34.88
CA ASN A 573 7.62 21.61 35.03
C ASN A 573 8.17 21.08 33.69
N LEU A 574 7.48 21.35 32.58
CA LEU A 574 7.85 20.92 31.22
C LEU A 574 8.77 21.91 30.51
N ASP A 575 9.01 23.09 31.08
CA ASP A 575 9.94 24.10 30.54
C ASP A 575 11.39 23.63 30.43
N SER A 576 11.72 22.47 31.02
CA SER A 576 13.03 21.83 30.86
C SER A 576 13.19 21.04 29.56
N ILE A 577 12.08 20.75 28.83
CA ILE A 577 12.11 20.08 27.53
C ILE A 577 11.92 21.17 26.48
N SER A 578 13.00 21.53 25.79
CA SER A 578 12.95 22.52 24.71
C SER A 578 12.31 21.93 23.48
N PHE A 579 10.98 21.94 23.39
CA PHE A 579 10.30 21.71 22.12
C PHE A 579 10.42 22.95 21.23
N PRO A 580 10.62 22.78 19.90
CA PRO A 580 10.68 23.90 18.98
C PRO A 580 9.37 24.68 18.99
N LYS A 581 9.46 25.99 18.83
CA LYS A 581 8.27 26.82 18.63
C LYS A 581 7.69 26.49 17.26
N TRP A 582 6.38 26.32 17.23
CA TRP A 582 5.67 26.11 15.96
C TRP A 582 5.61 27.42 15.16
N ASP A 583 5.99 27.35 13.89
CA ASP A 583 5.78 28.43 12.93
C ASP A 583 4.32 28.42 12.46
N SER A 584 3.50 29.26 13.11
CA SER A 584 2.07 29.36 12.81
C SER A 584 1.76 29.84 11.39
N GLU A 585 2.65 30.62 10.78
CA GLU A 585 2.42 31.18 9.43
C GLU A 585 2.50 30.10 8.35
N LYS A 586 3.52 29.23 8.40
CA LYS A 586 3.64 28.10 7.46
C LYS A 586 2.45 27.13 7.57
N TYR A 587 1.98 26.92 8.78
CA TYR A 587 0.81 26.09 9.01
C TYR A 587 -0.48 26.71 8.48
N ILE A 588 -0.68 28.02 8.66
CA ILE A 588 -1.81 28.75 8.10
C ILE A 588 -1.79 28.66 6.56
N ASN A 589 -0.62 28.72 5.94
CA ASN A 589 -0.46 28.57 4.50
C ASN A 589 -0.85 27.16 4.05
N ALA A 590 -0.42 26.12 4.73
CA ALA A 590 -0.85 24.75 4.48
C ALA A 590 -2.37 24.60 4.61
N ARG A 591 -2.97 25.16 5.66
CA ARG A 591 -4.43 25.19 5.87
C ARG A 591 -5.17 25.88 4.73
N ASN A 592 -4.68 27.03 4.30
CA ASN A 592 -5.30 27.81 3.21
C ASN A 592 -5.24 27.07 1.87
N PHE A 593 -4.19 26.28 1.65
CA PHE A 593 -4.07 25.43 0.47
C PHE A 593 -5.22 24.42 0.38
N TYR A 594 -5.56 23.77 1.48
CA TYR A 594 -6.66 22.79 1.53
C TYR A 594 -8.05 23.44 1.56
N LYS A 595 -8.15 24.78 1.60
CA LYS A 595 -9.41 25.56 1.57
C LYS A 595 -10.45 25.06 2.57
N ILE A 596 -10.02 24.70 3.75
CA ILE A 596 -10.94 24.23 4.77
C ILE A 596 -11.58 25.46 5.40
N LYS A 597 -12.82 25.69 5.06
CA LYS A 597 -13.72 26.53 5.84
C LYS A 597 -14.14 25.70 7.06
N LEU A 598 -13.67 26.08 8.20
CA LEU A 598 -14.18 25.63 9.50
C LEU A 598 -15.57 26.21 9.72
#